data_4519a98e6ecd48038d7e2777ec077c62
#
_entry.id   4519a98e6ecd48038d7e2777ec077c62
#
_cell.length_a   1.000
_cell.length_b   1.000
_cell.length_c   1.000
_cell.angle_alpha   90.00
_cell.angle_beta   90.00
_cell.angle_gamma   90.00
#
_symmetry.space_group_name_H-M   'P 1'
#
loop_
_entity.id
_entity.type
_entity.pdbx_description
1 polymer ?
#
loop_
_entity_poly.entity_id
_entity_poly.type
_entity_poly.pdbx_seq_one_letter_code
_entity_poly.pdbx_strand_id
1 'polypeptide(L)'
;KTYCNTSFVDFYSSNKTETFTTDGIINVVMLKECPVYAIVSVSERTTIGGSYTALTVNSEYYLDTVTDGIYRTNGSTAFKPFAKGPGAVQVIYKGGYSSTPEDLKLAVIDLITYYLKDEHKERRTIAGASIQNPGSTSQRNNVAFPDHIKRVLDLYKNY
;
A
#
# COMPACT_ATOMS: atom_id res chain seq x y z
N LYS A 1 7.93 5.35 -1.37
CA LYS A 1 6.92 4.79 -2.29
C LYS A 1 7.37 3.46 -2.90
N THR A 2 8.55 3.40 -3.49
CA THR A 2 9.02 2.19 -4.21
C THR A 2 9.14 0.95 -3.31
N TYR A 3 9.61 1.07 -2.08
CA TYR A 3 9.77 -0.09 -1.19
C TYR A 3 8.45 -0.55 -0.57
N CYS A 4 7.66 0.38 -0.02
CA CYS A 4 6.42 0.06 0.67
C CYS A 4 5.22 -0.13 -0.28
N ASN A 5 5.34 0.21 -1.56
CA ASN A 5 4.27 0.17 -2.57
C ASN A 5 3.03 0.99 -2.20
N THR A 6 3.17 1.98 -1.33
CA THR A 6 2.10 2.89 -0.89
C THR A 6 2.57 4.35 -0.95
N SER A 7 1.65 5.29 -1.08
CA SER A 7 1.92 6.74 -1.16
C SER A 7 1.83 7.46 0.18
N PHE A 8 1.40 6.78 1.22
CA PHE A 8 1.16 7.29 2.58
C PHE A 8 0.16 8.44 2.65
N VAL A 9 0.50 9.65 2.23
CA VAL A 9 -0.31 10.86 2.43
C VAL A 9 -0.96 11.40 1.16
N ASP A 10 -0.52 10.98 -0.02
CA ASP A 10 -0.92 11.57 -1.31
C ASP A 10 -2.44 11.49 -1.55
N PHE A 11 -3.07 10.41 -1.09
CA PHE A 11 -4.49 10.14 -1.33
C PHE A 11 -5.38 10.32 -0.10
N TYR A 12 -4.86 10.91 0.96
CA TYR A 12 -5.68 11.23 2.13
C TYR A 12 -6.71 12.33 1.83
N SER A 13 -6.29 13.39 1.15
CA SER A 13 -7.16 14.51 0.76
C SER A 13 -7.63 14.44 -0.69
N SER A 14 -6.90 13.72 -1.56
CA SER A 14 -7.22 13.57 -2.98
C SER A 14 -7.81 12.19 -3.29
N ASN A 15 -8.56 12.10 -4.40
CA ASN A 15 -9.13 10.84 -4.83
C ASN A 15 -8.08 9.97 -5.56
N LYS A 16 -8.06 8.69 -5.22
CA LYS A 16 -7.39 7.67 -6.01
C LYS A 16 -8.40 6.87 -6.80
N THR A 17 -8.09 6.62 -8.06
CA THR A 17 -8.88 5.74 -8.93
C THR A 17 -8.10 4.46 -9.18
N GLU A 18 -8.70 3.31 -8.87
CA GLU A 18 -8.18 2.00 -9.21
C GLU A 18 -9.17 1.22 -10.06
N THR A 19 -8.63 0.44 -11.00
CA THR A 19 -9.43 -0.43 -11.85
C THR A 19 -8.97 -1.87 -11.67
N PHE A 20 -9.94 -2.78 -11.57
CA PHE A 20 -9.71 -4.19 -11.32
C PHE A 20 -10.24 -5.01 -12.49
N THR A 21 -9.43 -5.99 -12.87
CA THR A 21 -9.83 -7.03 -13.83
C THR A 21 -10.39 -8.21 -13.03
N THR A 22 -11.58 -8.61 -13.34
CA THR A 22 -12.33 -9.66 -12.64
C THR A 22 -12.75 -10.77 -13.61
N ASP A 23 -12.82 -11.98 -13.11
CA ASP A 23 -13.21 -13.19 -13.88
C ASP A 23 -14.72 -13.47 -13.83
N GLY A 24 -15.48 -12.70 -13.04
CA GLY A 24 -16.91 -12.93 -12.80
C GLY A 24 -17.18 -13.97 -11.71
N ILE A 25 -16.17 -14.37 -10.94
CA ILE A 25 -16.28 -15.28 -9.80
C ILE A 25 -15.93 -14.53 -8.50
N ILE A 26 -14.98 -13.61 -8.58
CA ILE A 26 -14.47 -12.83 -7.44
C ILE A 26 -15.56 -11.87 -6.95
N ASN A 27 -15.79 -11.89 -5.64
CA ASN A 27 -16.74 -11.03 -4.94
C ASN A 27 -16.06 -9.96 -4.07
N VAL A 28 -14.74 -9.90 -4.03
CA VAL A 28 -13.96 -8.94 -3.24
C VAL A 28 -12.82 -8.36 -4.08
N VAL A 29 -12.57 -7.07 -3.93
CA VAL A 29 -11.40 -6.39 -4.47
C VAL A 29 -10.68 -5.67 -3.33
N MET A 30 -9.35 -5.79 -3.30
CA MET A 30 -8.50 -5.18 -2.28
C MET A 30 -7.91 -3.88 -2.79
N LEU A 31 -7.97 -2.84 -1.98
CA LEU A 31 -7.46 -1.51 -2.32
C LEU A 31 -5.98 -1.37 -1.93
N LYS A 32 -5.23 -0.58 -2.69
CA LYS A 32 -3.77 -0.46 -2.50
C LYS A 32 -3.37 0.61 -1.47
N GLU A 33 -4.09 1.71 -1.39
CA GLU A 33 -3.77 2.76 -0.42
C GLU A 33 -4.59 2.54 0.84
N CYS A 34 -3.98 1.93 1.82
CA CYS A 34 -4.56 1.61 3.12
C CYS A 34 -3.96 2.49 4.23
N PRO A 35 -4.70 2.76 5.30
CA PRO A 35 -6.11 2.41 5.54
C PRO A 35 -7.08 3.23 4.68
N VAL A 36 -8.18 2.62 4.28
CA VAL A 36 -9.23 3.29 3.49
C VAL A 36 -10.23 3.95 4.45
N TYR A 37 -10.43 5.26 4.31
CA TYR A 37 -11.39 5.97 5.19
C TYR A 37 -12.63 6.48 4.47
N ALA A 38 -12.61 6.61 3.15
CA ALA A 38 -13.78 7.06 2.39
C ALA A 38 -13.82 6.46 0.98
N ILE A 39 -14.95 5.88 0.63
CA ILE A 39 -15.25 5.47 -0.75
C ILE A 39 -16.06 6.60 -1.40
N VAL A 40 -15.58 7.07 -2.55
CA VAL A 40 -16.28 8.08 -3.36
C VAL A 40 -17.27 7.40 -4.31
N SER A 41 -16.83 6.37 -5.01
CA SER A 41 -17.70 5.55 -5.86
C SER A 41 -17.11 4.18 -6.14
N VAL A 42 -17.97 3.19 -6.27
CA VAL A 42 -17.67 1.88 -6.83
C VAL A 42 -18.55 1.71 -8.06
N SER A 43 -17.98 1.30 -9.16
CA SER A 43 -18.71 1.20 -10.44
C SER A 43 -18.30 -0.05 -11.19
N GLU A 44 -19.23 -0.61 -11.95
CA GLU A 44 -19.02 -1.77 -12.80
C GLU A 44 -19.32 -1.45 -14.26
N ARG A 45 -18.64 -2.14 -15.18
CA ARG A 45 -19.01 -2.19 -16.60
C ARG A 45 -18.99 -3.62 -17.09
N THR A 46 -19.94 -3.94 -17.98
CA THR A 46 -20.09 -5.28 -18.58
C THR A 46 -19.48 -5.39 -19.97
N THR A 47 -19.16 -4.25 -20.60
CA THR A 47 -18.60 -4.19 -21.95
C THR A 47 -17.28 -3.44 -21.96
N ILE A 48 -16.29 -3.96 -22.65
CA ILE A 48 -14.98 -3.29 -22.81
C ILE A 48 -15.21 -1.94 -23.53
N GLY A 49 -14.68 -0.87 -22.92
CA GLY A 49 -14.89 0.49 -23.42
C GLY A 49 -16.28 1.08 -23.15
N GLY A 50 -17.18 0.32 -22.53
CA GLY A 50 -18.49 0.82 -22.11
C GLY A 50 -18.42 1.75 -20.89
N SER A 51 -19.50 2.46 -20.64
CA SER A 51 -19.66 3.33 -19.48
C SER A 51 -19.74 2.52 -18.19
N TYR A 52 -19.17 3.08 -17.12
CA TYR A 52 -19.30 2.53 -15.77
C TYR A 52 -20.68 2.87 -15.19
N THR A 53 -21.31 1.90 -14.56
CA THR A 53 -22.54 2.06 -13.79
C THR A 53 -22.19 2.05 -12.31
N ALA A 54 -22.56 3.10 -11.59
CA ALA A 54 -22.29 3.22 -10.16
C ALA A 54 -23.12 2.21 -9.36
N LEU A 55 -22.50 1.64 -8.34
CA LEU A 55 -23.11 0.72 -7.38
C LEU A 55 -23.55 1.48 -6.12
N THR A 56 -24.60 0.99 -5.49
CA THR A 56 -25.17 1.57 -4.27
C THR A 56 -24.49 0.99 -3.02
N VAL A 57 -23.99 1.88 -2.16
CA VAL A 57 -23.36 1.49 -0.89
C VAL A 57 -24.35 0.77 0.03
N ASN A 58 -23.88 -0.22 0.78
CA ASN A 58 -24.65 -1.06 1.72
C ASN A 58 -25.83 -1.85 1.08
N SER A 59 -25.99 -1.75 -0.21
CA SER A 59 -26.95 -2.54 -0.98
C SER A 59 -26.24 -3.42 -1.99
N GLU A 60 -25.42 -2.83 -2.83
CA GLU A 60 -24.73 -3.55 -3.89
C GLU A 60 -23.25 -3.78 -3.59
N TYR A 61 -22.65 -3.00 -2.67
CA TYR A 61 -21.31 -3.25 -2.16
C TYR A 61 -21.19 -2.85 -0.69
N TYR A 62 -20.20 -3.42 -0.02
CA TYR A 62 -19.84 -3.15 1.36
C TYR A 62 -18.33 -2.95 1.48
N LEU A 63 -17.89 -1.92 2.21
CA LEU A 63 -16.49 -1.72 2.58
C LEU A 63 -16.23 -2.39 3.93
N ASP A 64 -15.33 -3.36 3.95
CA ASP A 64 -14.76 -3.88 5.19
C ASP A 64 -13.54 -3.05 5.57
N THR A 65 -13.68 -2.24 6.60
CA THR A 65 -12.62 -1.35 7.10
C THR A 65 -11.50 -2.09 7.84
N VAL A 66 -11.65 -3.37 8.10
CA VAL A 66 -10.61 -4.19 8.74
C VAL A 66 -9.62 -4.71 7.70
N THR A 67 -10.14 -5.13 6.57
CA THR A 67 -9.33 -5.70 5.46
C THR A 67 -9.09 -4.71 4.33
N ASP A 68 -9.69 -3.52 4.37
CA ASP A 68 -9.71 -2.54 3.27
C ASP A 68 -10.22 -3.15 1.95
N GLY A 69 -11.09 -4.14 2.08
CA GLY A 69 -11.70 -4.87 0.99
C GLY A 69 -13.10 -4.37 0.64
N ILE A 70 -13.40 -4.27 -0.65
CA ILE A 70 -14.76 -3.98 -1.12
C ILE A 70 -15.40 -5.28 -1.55
N TYR A 71 -16.48 -5.64 -0.86
CA TYR A 71 -17.28 -6.83 -1.13
C TYR A 71 -18.49 -6.47 -1.97
N ARG A 72 -18.73 -7.23 -3.04
CA ARG A 72 -19.92 -7.13 -3.86
C ARG A 72 -21.06 -7.91 -3.23
N THR A 73 -22.21 -7.29 -3.07
CA THR A 73 -23.43 -7.89 -2.47
C THR A 73 -24.63 -7.77 -3.41
N ASN A 74 -25.68 -8.50 -3.11
CA ASN A 74 -26.92 -8.51 -3.90
C ASN A 74 -28.09 -7.74 -3.25
N GLY A 75 -27.80 -6.82 -2.34
CA GLY A 75 -28.80 -6.08 -1.59
C GLY A 75 -29.29 -6.78 -0.30
N SER A 76 -28.63 -7.89 0.05
CA SER A 76 -28.83 -8.61 1.31
C SER A 76 -27.44 -9.03 1.87
N THR A 77 -27.43 -9.98 2.80
CA THR A 77 -26.17 -10.53 3.35
C THR A 77 -25.44 -11.49 2.41
N ALA A 78 -25.97 -11.76 1.22
CA ALA A 78 -25.38 -12.67 0.27
C ALA A 78 -24.35 -11.97 -0.64
N PHE A 79 -23.24 -12.64 -0.88
CA PHE A 79 -22.23 -12.17 -1.84
C PHE A 79 -22.70 -12.37 -3.28
N LYS A 80 -22.27 -11.46 -4.14
CA LYS A 80 -22.45 -11.53 -5.58
C LYS A 80 -21.08 -11.32 -6.25
N PRO A 81 -20.74 -12.03 -7.32
CA PRO A 81 -19.52 -11.75 -8.05
C PRO A 81 -19.58 -10.38 -8.75
N PHE A 82 -18.40 -9.75 -8.88
CA PHE A 82 -18.24 -8.56 -9.71
C PHE A 82 -18.40 -8.87 -11.20
N ALA A 83 -18.72 -7.85 -11.99
CA ALA A 83 -18.81 -7.99 -13.44
C ALA A 83 -17.50 -8.50 -14.04
N LYS A 84 -17.59 -9.43 -15.01
CA LYS A 84 -16.45 -10.06 -15.67
C LYS A 84 -15.84 -9.12 -16.72
N GLY A 85 -14.52 -9.03 -16.74
CA GLY A 85 -13.79 -8.41 -17.84
C GLY A 85 -12.55 -7.62 -17.40
N PRO A 86 -11.74 -7.20 -18.35
CA PRO A 86 -10.59 -6.34 -18.08
C PRO A 86 -11.04 -4.95 -17.67
N GLY A 87 -10.56 -4.51 -16.49
CA GLY A 87 -10.97 -3.25 -15.89
C GLY A 87 -12.49 -3.13 -15.68
N ALA A 88 -13.16 -4.25 -15.37
CA ALA A 88 -14.61 -4.27 -15.22
C ALA A 88 -15.09 -3.53 -13.99
N VAL A 89 -14.25 -3.41 -12.96
CA VAL A 89 -14.58 -2.70 -11.72
C VAL A 89 -13.70 -1.48 -11.59
N GLN A 90 -14.28 -0.33 -11.27
CA GLN A 90 -13.58 0.91 -10.96
C GLN A 90 -13.98 1.37 -9.57
N VAL A 91 -12.98 1.69 -8.75
CA VAL A 91 -13.15 2.24 -7.42
C VAL A 91 -12.47 3.59 -7.34
N ILE A 92 -13.19 4.59 -6.86
CA ILE A 92 -12.66 5.91 -6.53
C ILE A 92 -12.79 6.07 -5.02
N TYR A 93 -11.66 6.30 -4.35
CA TYR A 93 -11.60 6.32 -2.91
C TYR A 93 -10.52 7.26 -2.38
N LYS A 94 -10.53 7.47 -1.08
CA LYS A 94 -9.50 8.17 -0.32
C LYS A 94 -8.93 7.23 0.72
N GLY A 95 -7.61 7.19 0.82
CA GLY A 95 -6.92 6.28 1.73
C GLY A 95 -5.55 6.81 2.13
N GLY A 96 -4.92 6.11 3.05
CA GLY A 96 -3.63 6.48 3.61
C GLY A 96 -3.76 7.28 4.91
N TYR A 97 -2.72 8.00 5.24
CA TYR A 97 -2.56 8.70 6.53
C TYR A 97 -2.70 10.20 6.34
N SER A 98 -3.28 10.90 7.32
CA SER A 98 -3.38 12.37 7.34
C SER A 98 -2.00 13.05 7.43
N SER A 99 -1.03 12.36 8.04
CA SER A 99 0.38 12.75 8.11
C SER A 99 1.24 11.50 8.09
N THR A 100 2.50 11.65 7.69
CA THR A 100 3.44 10.51 7.74
C THR A 100 3.53 9.96 9.16
N PRO A 101 3.37 8.63 9.37
CA PRO A 101 3.52 7.99 10.67
C PRO A 101 4.85 8.33 11.35
N GLU A 102 4.84 8.52 12.67
CA GLU A 102 6.01 9.00 13.41
C GLU A 102 7.16 7.97 13.44
N ASP A 103 6.84 6.69 13.53
CA ASP A 103 7.81 5.59 13.44
C ASP A 103 8.49 5.54 12.06
N LEU A 104 7.76 5.84 10.99
CA LEU A 104 8.34 5.96 9.66
C LEU A 104 9.25 7.18 9.54
N LYS A 105 8.86 8.32 10.13
CA LYS A 105 9.73 9.51 10.20
C LYS A 105 11.02 9.22 10.95
N LEU A 106 10.91 8.54 12.09
CA LEU A 106 12.07 8.13 12.88
C LEU A 106 12.98 7.17 12.08
N ALA A 107 12.41 6.17 11.41
CA ALA A 107 13.17 5.24 10.58
C ALA A 107 13.94 5.96 9.44
N VAL A 108 13.34 7.01 8.85
CA VAL A 108 14.02 7.84 7.84
C VAL A 108 15.16 8.66 8.45
N ILE A 109 14.97 9.24 9.64
CA ILE A 109 16.02 9.99 10.36
C ILE A 109 17.18 9.05 10.71
N ASP A 110 16.88 7.85 11.20
CA ASP A 110 17.89 6.83 11.52
C ASP A 110 18.66 6.39 10.29
N LEU A 111 17.96 6.23 9.15
CA LEU A 111 18.60 5.90 7.89
C LEU A 111 19.55 7.01 7.42
N ILE A 112 19.15 8.26 7.51
CA ILE A 112 20.01 9.42 7.19
C ILE A 112 21.23 9.41 8.11
N THR A 113 21.03 9.22 9.41
CA THR A 113 22.10 9.18 10.41
C THR A 113 23.09 8.03 10.14
N TYR A 114 22.57 6.85 9.78
CA TYR A 114 23.36 5.68 9.39
C TYR A 114 24.30 5.99 8.21
N TYR A 115 23.79 6.66 7.18
CA TYR A 115 24.61 7.05 6.04
C TYR A 115 25.57 8.19 6.36
N LEU A 116 25.17 9.20 7.14
CA LEU A 116 26.03 10.31 7.54
C LEU A 116 27.20 9.87 8.42
N LYS A 117 26.99 8.87 9.27
CA LYS A 117 28.05 8.29 10.11
C LYS A 117 28.93 7.28 9.38
N ASP A 118 28.67 7.02 8.09
CA ASP A 118 29.38 6.00 7.30
C ASP A 118 29.27 4.57 7.91
N GLU A 119 28.24 4.28 8.70
CA GLU A 119 28.02 2.97 9.33
C GLU A 119 27.74 1.85 8.31
N HIS A 120 27.38 2.22 7.07
CA HIS A 120 27.21 1.29 5.95
C HIS A 120 28.56 0.73 5.43
N LYS A 121 29.68 1.32 5.81
CA LYS A 121 31.02 0.86 5.41
C LYS A 121 31.52 -0.20 6.38
N GLU A 122 32.02 -1.31 5.86
CA GLU A 122 32.52 -2.43 6.66
C GLU A 122 33.70 -2.01 7.55
N ARG A 123 34.53 -1.11 7.07
CA ARG A 123 35.73 -0.66 7.78
C ARG A 123 35.93 0.84 7.60
N ARG A 124 36.18 1.51 8.71
CA ARG A 124 36.58 2.92 8.74
C ARG A 124 37.87 3.09 9.45
N THR A 125 38.84 3.72 8.80
CA THR A 125 40.16 4.03 9.40
C THR A 125 40.26 5.53 9.63
N ILE A 126 40.39 5.96 10.87
CA ILE A 126 40.57 7.38 11.26
C ILE A 126 41.85 7.47 12.08
N ALA A 127 42.83 8.25 11.61
CA ALA A 127 44.08 8.54 12.31
C ALA A 127 44.82 7.29 12.87
N GLY A 128 44.85 6.19 12.10
CA GLY A 128 45.50 4.95 12.51
C GLY A 128 44.63 3.99 13.35
N ALA A 129 43.48 4.42 13.82
CA ALA A 129 42.51 3.53 14.47
C ALA A 129 41.54 2.96 13.44
N SER A 130 41.29 1.67 13.51
CA SER A 130 40.33 0.96 12.64
C SER A 130 39.04 0.66 13.41
N ILE A 131 37.93 1.19 12.95
CA ILE A 131 36.61 0.86 13.47
C ILE A 131 35.97 -0.12 12.49
N GLN A 132 35.59 -1.28 13.00
CA GLN A 132 34.84 -2.30 12.23
C GLN A 132 33.40 -2.28 12.65
N ASN A 133 32.48 -2.08 11.70
CA ASN A 133 31.04 -2.06 11.94
C ASN A 133 30.50 -3.49 11.86
N PRO A 134 30.03 -4.08 12.97
CA PRO A 134 29.62 -5.49 12.99
C PRO A 134 28.29 -5.76 12.23
N GLY A 135 27.61 -4.73 11.76
CA GLY A 135 26.32 -4.85 11.05
C GLY A 135 26.40 -4.96 9.52
N SER A 136 27.61 -4.87 8.94
CA SER A 136 27.78 -4.90 7.48
C SER A 136 27.92 -6.30 6.88
N THR A 137 27.84 -7.36 7.73
CA THR A 137 28.04 -8.74 7.27
C THR A 137 26.91 -9.18 6.34
N SER A 138 27.24 -9.18 5.06
CA SER A 138 26.71 -10.07 4.01
C SER A 138 25.20 -10.18 3.88
N GLN A 139 24.51 -9.09 3.58
CA GLN A 139 23.21 -9.26 2.94
C GLN A 139 23.35 -9.19 1.42
N ARG A 140 23.34 -10.35 0.79
CA ARG A 140 23.21 -10.56 -0.66
C ARG A 140 21.87 -10.08 -1.24
N ASN A 141 21.09 -9.34 -0.49
CA ASN A 141 19.84 -8.74 -0.95
C ASN A 141 20.03 -7.25 -1.18
N ASN A 142 19.79 -6.84 -2.38
CA ASN A 142 19.98 -5.54 -3.03
C ASN A 142 19.32 -4.31 -2.36
N VAL A 143 18.97 -4.35 -1.08
CA VAL A 143 18.41 -3.21 -0.35
C VAL A 143 19.29 -2.95 0.87
N ALA A 144 20.08 -1.90 0.80
CA ALA A 144 21.02 -1.47 1.84
C ALA A 144 20.33 -0.78 3.04
N PHE A 145 19.32 -1.42 3.62
CA PHE A 145 18.70 -0.92 4.86
C PHE A 145 19.15 -1.76 6.05
N PRO A 146 19.53 -1.14 7.19
CA PRO A 146 19.71 -1.84 8.45
C PRO A 146 18.43 -2.61 8.84
N ASP A 147 18.59 -3.76 9.50
CA ASP A 147 17.46 -4.65 9.82
C ASP A 147 16.37 -3.99 10.64
N HIS A 148 16.70 -3.10 11.57
CA HIS A 148 15.73 -2.38 12.37
C HIS A 148 14.87 -1.42 11.53
N ILE A 149 15.49 -0.72 10.56
CA ILE A 149 14.77 0.16 9.62
C ILE A 149 13.90 -0.67 8.68
N LYS A 150 14.44 -1.79 8.17
CA LYS A 150 13.69 -2.71 7.32
C LYS A 150 12.42 -3.23 8.01
N ARG A 151 12.50 -3.60 9.30
CA ARG A 151 11.34 -4.04 10.08
C ARG A 151 10.24 -2.99 10.14
N VAL A 152 10.59 -1.71 10.36
CA VAL A 152 9.60 -0.62 10.34
C VAL A 152 8.98 -0.47 8.96
N LEU A 153 9.79 -0.48 7.89
CA LEU A 153 9.28 -0.35 6.52
C LEU A 153 8.39 -1.53 6.11
N ASP A 154 8.69 -2.74 6.59
CA ASP A 154 7.91 -3.95 6.29
C ASP A 154 6.51 -3.91 6.94
N LEU A 155 6.29 -3.16 8.04
CA LEU A 155 4.96 -2.94 8.62
C LEU A 155 4.02 -2.16 7.67
N TYR A 156 4.59 -1.32 6.81
CA TYR A 156 3.85 -0.48 5.86
C TYR A 156 3.89 -1.00 4.42
N LYS A 157 4.42 -2.20 4.24
CA LYS A 157 4.53 -2.78 2.90
C LYS A 157 3.19 -3.33 2.44
N ASN A 158 2.71 -2.81 1.34
CA ASN A 158 1.53 -3.32 0.66
C ASN A 158 1.94 -4.29 -0.46
N TYR A 159 1.35 -5.50 -0.47
CA TYR A 159 1.67 -6.60 -1.39
C TYR A 159 0.77 -6.60 -2.63
#